data_d8c0d874b26e6339e0377862f47cdabb
#
_entry.id   d8c0d874b26e6339e0377862f47cdabb
#
_cell.length_a   1.000
_cell.length_b   1.000
_cell.length_c   1.000
_cell.angle_alpha   90.00
_cell.angle_beta   90.00
_cell.angle_gamma   90.00
#
_symmetry.space_group_name_H-M   'P 1'
#
loop_
_entity.id
_entity.type
_entity.pdbx_description
1 polymer ?
#
loop_
_entity_poly.entity_id
_entity_poly.type
_entity_poly.pdbx_seq_one_letter_code
_entity_poly.pdbx_strand_id
1 'polypeptide(L)'
;MSIRLFLEQSITRSYPFSNWWKNGISVVICILFTPFSWLYSLVVSSRNTLYDLGWLKPKILPSQVISVGNITVGGTGKTPHVVYLAKFLHQKGFRVAVLAAGYRSKSNKQVVVVSNDTPVSVCGDEALMIYRQLTADQSQKSRNVPVLSCRNRYKSGLQAVSQFGSEVLIVDDGFQHRQLERMIDIVLIKSENQLAPKLLPAGAFREPLSSLGRADIIIQSSPTKLESADNLNINQPVFNSYYRATRLYPIHEPNRQIGIDEISGARVFAFCGIGNPSGFSKLLQSLDPADL
;
A
#
# COMPACT_ATOMS: atom_id res chain seq x y z
N MET A 1 -22.93 5.81 -9.34
CA MET A 1 -22.04 4.99 -8.49
C MET A 1 -21.39 3.93 -9.38
N SER A 2 -20.07 3.91 -9.55
CA SER A 2 -19.40 3.01 -10.49
C SER A 2 -19.48 1.57 -9.95
N ILE A 3 -19.70 0.59 -10.84
CA ILE A 3 -19.73 -0.87 -10.53
C ILE A 3 -18.46 -1.28 -9.74
N ARG A 4 -17.33 -0.64 -10.02
CA ARG A 4 -16.06 -0.85 -9.32
C ARG A 4 -16.13 -0.47 -7.83
N LEU A 5 -16.71 0.67 -7.50
CA LEU A 5 -16.90 1.13 -6.11
C LEU A 5 -17.86 0.21 -5.34
N PHE A 6 -18.89 -0.29 -6.03
CA PHE A 6 -19.84 -1.25 -5.46
C PHE A 6 -19.17 -2.60 -5.20
N LEU A 7 -18.35 -3.11 -6.13
CA LEU A 7 -17.60 -4.35 -5.95
C LEU A 7 -16.53 -4.23 -4.85
N GLU A 8 -15.77 -3.13 -4.82
CA GLU A 8 -14.79 -2.88 -3.76
C GLU A 8 -15.45 -2.81 -2.39
N GLN A 9 -16.61 -2.15 -2.27
CA GLN A 9 -17.36 -2.09 -1.03
C GLN A 9 -17.97 -3.44 -0.64
N SER A 10 -18.43 -4.24 -1.61
CA SER A 10 -19.00 -5.56 -1.34
C SER A 10 -17.95 -6.61 -0.92
N ILE A 11 -16.71 -6.46 -1.39
CA ILE A 11 -15.60 -7.37 -1.11
C ILE A 11 -14.93 -7.05 0.25
N THR A 12 -14.94 -5.77 0.69
CA THR A 12 -14.20 -5.33 1.88
C THR A 12 -15.04 -5.18 3.15
N ARG A 13 -16.36 -5.31 3.10
CA ARG A 13 -17.23 -5.14 4.28
C ARG A 13 -17.55 -6.47 4.98
N SER A 14 -17.24 -6.54 6.27
CA SER A 14 -17.99 -7.33 7.26
C SER A 14 -19.29 -6.58 7.54
N TYR A 15 -20.44 -7.08 7.06
CA TYR A 15 -21.71 -6.40 7.21
C TYR A 15 -22.37 -6.76 8.56
N PRO A 16 -22.87 -5.78 9.34
CA PRO A 16 -23.84 -6.06 10.36
C PRO A 16 -25.16 -6.52 9.74
N PHE A 17 -25.87 -7.40 10.43
CA PHE A 17 -27.07 -8.16 10.02
C PHE A 17 -28.27 -7.34 9.49
N SER A 18 -28.22 -6.00 9.55
CA SER A 18 -29.33 -5.10 9.20
C SER A 18 -29.57 -4.89 7.69
N ASN A 19 -28.73 -5.42 6.80
CA ASN A 19 -28.82 -5.22 5.35
C ASN A 19 -28.78 -6.54 4.55
N TRP A 20 -29.62 -7.49 4.91
CA TRP A 20 -29.66 -8.82 4.33
C TRP A 20 -29.81 -8.86 2.77
N TRP A 21 -30.51 -7.89 2.18
CA TRP A 21 -30.61 -7.73 0.73
C TRP A 21 -29.24 -7.47 0.06
N LYS A 22 -28.45 -6.58 0.64
CA LYS A 22 -27.08 -6.29 0.16
C LYS A 22 -26.18 -7.49 0.37
N ASN A 23 -26.36 -8.23 1.44
CA ASN A 23 -25.63 -9.47 1.72
C ASN A 23 -25.99 -10.57 0.72
N GLY A 24 -27.27 -10.72 0.36
CA GLY A 24 -27.72 -11.69 -0.65
C GLY A 24 -27.07 -11.45 -2.01
N ILE A 25 -27.09 -10.23 -2.51
CA ILE A 25 -26.45 -9.86 -3.77
C ILE A 25 -24.93 -10.08 -3.70
N SER A 26 -24.28 -9.73 -2.58
CA SER A 26 -22.84 -9.95 -2.41
C SER A 26 -22.48 -11.44 -2.40
N VAL A 27 -23.30 -12.27 -1.77
CA VAL A 27 -23.12 -13.73 -1.77
C VAL A 27 -23.29 -14.32 -3.16
N VAL A 28 -24.33 -13.91 -3.90
CA VAL A 28 -24.55 -14.37 -5.30
C VAL A 28 -23.38 -13.96 -6.18
N ILE A 29 -22.92 -12.72 -6.08
CA ILE A 29 -21.74 -12.24 -6.82
C ILE A 29 -20.50 -13.08 -6.46
N CYS A 30 -20.26 -13.33 -5.18
CA CYS A 30 -19.14 -14.16 -4.75
C CYS A 30 -19.23 -15.59 -5.30
N ILE A 31 -20.41 -16.20 -5.31
CA ILE A 31 -20.63 -17.55 -5.90
C ILE A 31 -20.35 -17.55 -7.39
N LEU A 32 -20.87 -16.58 -8.13
CA LEU A 32 -20.65 -16.44 -9.57
C LEU A 32 -19.17 -16.23 -9.92
N PHE A 33 -18.43 -15.52 -9.10
CA PHE A 33 -16.99 -15.23 -9.32
C PHE A 33 -16.07 -16.32 -8.77
N THR A 34 -16.56 -17.27 -7.97
CA THR A 34 -15.72 -18.33 -7.38
C THR A 34 -14.97 -19.18 -8.43
N PRO A 35 -15.56 -19.62 -9.56
CA PRO A 35 -14.82 -20.37 -10.58
C PRO A 35 -13.67 -19.55 -11.19
N PHE A 36 -13.89 -18.26 -11.40
CA PHE A 36 -12.85 -17.36 -11.89
C PHE A 36 -11.72 -17.15 -10.86
N SER A 37 -12.06 -17.19 -9.57
CA SER A 37 -11.05 -17.12 -8.49
C SER A 37 -10.20 -18.39 -8.46
N TRP A 38 -10.77 -19.55 -8.75
CA TRP A 38 -9.98 -20.77 -8.85
C TRP A 38 -9.01 -20.71 -10.03
N LEU A 39 -9.48 -20.25 -11.20
CA LEU A 39 -8.62 -20.06 -12.37
C LEU A 39 -7.51 -19.03 -12.06
N TYR A 40 -7.85 -17.91 -11.43
CA TYR A 40 -6.89 -16.91 -11.01
C TYR A 40 -5.88 -17.50 -10.02
N SER A 41 -6.34 -18.29 -9.04
CA SER A 41 -5.49 -19.00 -8.08
C SER A 41 -4.50 -19.92 -8.78
N LEU A 42 -4.98 -20.70 -9.76
CA LEU A 42 -4.13 -21.60 -10.54
C LEU A 42 -3.03 -20.83 -11.28
N VAL A 43 -3.40 -19.75 -11.96
CA VAL A 43 -2.43 -18.91 -12.70
C VAL A 43 -1.38 -18.30 -11.75
N VAL A 44 -1.83 -17.73 -10.64
CA VAL A 44 -0.92 -17.10 -9.65
C VAL A 44 0.00 -18.16 -9.01
N SER A 45 -0.54 -19.30 -8.60
CA SER A 45 0.22 -20.38 -8.00
C SER A 45 1.22 -20.98 -8.98
N SER A 46 0.81 -21.26 -10.23
CA SER A 46 1.71 -21.76 -11.27
C SER A 46 2.86 -20.79 -11.54
N ARG A 47 2.55 -19.48 -11.69
CA ARG A 47 3.57 -18.45 -11.84
C ARG A 47 4.56 -18.45 -10.67
N ASN A 48 4.05 -18.52 -9.44
CA ASN A 48 4.89 -18.51 -8.25
C ASN A 48 5.77 -19.76 -8.20
N THR A 49 5.22 -20.95 -8.47
CA THR A 49 5.98 -22.20 -8.54
C THR A 49 7.09 -22.14 -9.60
N LEU A 50 6.84 -21.55 -10.78
CA LEU A 50 7.84 -21.38 -11.83
C LEU A 50 9.04 -20.52 -11.37
N TYR A 51 8.77 -19.48 -10.55
CA TYR A 51 9.85 -18.70 -9.92
C TYR A 51 10.56 -19.50 -8.82
N ASP A 52 9.81 -20.23 -7.99
CA ASP A 52 10.37 -21.00 -6.88
C ASP A 52 11.26 -22.16 -7.38
N LEU A 53 10.90 -22.76 -8.53
CA LEU A 53 11.71 -23.79 -9.22
C LEU A 53 12.87 -23.18 -10.05
N GLY A 54 13.01 -21.85 -10.13
CA GLY A 54 14.05 -21.19 -10.92
C GLY A 54 13.84 -21.22 -12.43
N TRP A 55 12.71 -21.68 -12.94
CA TRP A 55 12.38 -21.66 -14.37
C TRP A 55 12.15 -20.24 -14.90
N LEU A 56 11.57 -19.38 -14.08
CA LEU A 56 11.53 -17.95 -14.31
C LEU A 56 12.59 -17.28 -13.45
N LYS A 57 13.54 -16.60 -14.09
CA LYS A 57 14.64 -15.91 -13.40
C LYS A 57 14.30 -14.44 -13.22
N PRO A 58 14.42 -13.88 -12.01
CA PRO A 58 14.31 -12.45 -11.78
C PRO A 58 15.52 -11.72 -12.39
N LYS A 59 15.32 -10.47 -12.74
CA LYS A 59 16.39 -9.57 -13.20
C LYS A 59 17.09 -8.97 -12.00
N ILE A 60 18.40 -8.97 -11.99
CA ILE A 60 19.25 -8.42 -10.94
C ILE A 60 19.61 -6.98 -11.30
N LEU A 61 19.49 -6.07 -10.31
CA LEU A 61 19.99 -4.69 -10.40
C LEU A 61 21.31 -4.57 -9.64
N PRO A 62 22.21 -3.70 -10.07
CA PRO A 62 23.47 -3.44 -9.36
C PRO A 62 23.24 -2.54 -8.13
N SER A 63 22.27 -2.87 -7.30
CA SER A 63 21.82 -2.11 -6.13
C SER A 63 20.98 -3.02 -5.25
N GLN A 64 20.90 -2.73 -3.95
CA GLN A 64 20.04 -3.46 -3.04
C GLN A 64 18.58 -3.07 -3.25
N VAL A 65 17.69 -4.04 -3.37
CA VAL A 65 16.28 -3.82 -3.65
C VAL A 65 15.44 -4.25 -2.44
N ILE A 66 14.66 -3.33 -1.90
CA ILE A 66 13.67 -3.59 -0.84
C ILE A 66 12.28 -3.42 -1.44
N SER A 67 11.46 -4.45 -1.35
CA SER A 67 10.06 -4.37 -1.78
C SER A 67 9.16 -4.07 -0.60
N VAL A 68 8.25 -3.11 -0.77
CA VAL A 68 7.15 -2.86 0.16
C VAL A 68 5.85 -3.15 -0.59
N GLY A 69 5.13 -4.15 -0.16
CA GLY A 69 3.93 -4.60 -0.87
C GLY A 69 2.83 -5.11 0.05
N ASN A 70 1.82 -5.72 -0.53
CA ASN A 70 0.75 -6.38 0.20
C ASN A 70 0.20 -7.56 -0.61
N ILE A 71 -0.59 -8.41 0.02
CA ILE A 71 -1.25 -9.56 -0.63
C ILE A 71 -2.74 -9.29 -0.93
N THR A 72 -3.27 -8.13 -0.59
CA THR A 72 -4.69 -7.77 -0.80
C THR A 72 -4.83 -6.53 -1.67
N VAL A 73 -6.00 -6.34 -2.27
CA VAL A 73 -6.37 -5.07 -2.90
C VAL A 73 -6.80 -4.06 -1.84
N GLY A 74 -6.64 -2.77 -2.15
CA GLY A 74 -7.04 -1.65 -1.28
C GLY A 74 -5.91 -1.05 -0.47
N GLY A 75 -6.25 -0.04 0.34
CA GLY A 75 -5.29 0.73 1.14
C GLY A 75 -4.83 -0.06 2.37
N THR A 76 -3.63 -0.59 2.33
CA THR A 76 -2.97 -1.26 3.47
C THR A 76 -1.92 -0.37 4.15
N GLY A 77 -1.80 0.89 3.71
CA GLY A 77 -0.79 1.81 4.25
C GLY A 77 0.61 1.66 3.65
N LYS A 78 0.76 1.07 2.45
CA LYS A 78 2.08 0.93 1.79
C LYS A 78 2.83 2.24 1.68
N THR A 79 2.19 3.27 1.13
CA THR A 79 2.81 4.56 0.85
C THR A 79 3.46 5.22 2.08
N PRO A 80 2.80 5.32 3.24
CA PRO A 80 3.46 5.81 4.46
C PRO A 80 4.70 5.01 4.85
N HIS A 81 4.67 3.68 4.69
CA HIS A 81 5.82 2.83 5.02
C HIS A 81 6.97 2.98 4.02
N VAL A 82 6.67 3.12 2.72
CA VAL A 82 7.67 3.45 1.68
C VAL A 82 8.36 4.78 2.01
N VAL A 83 7.58 5.82 2.33
CA VAL A 83 8.11 7.14 2.69
C VAL A 83 8.94 7.09 3.97
N TYR A 84 8.44 6.41 5.00
CA TYR A 84 9.17 6.23 6.25
C TYR A 84 10.51 5.54 6.03
N LEU A 85 10.51 4.41 5.32
CA LEU A 85 11.71 3.63 5.03
C LEU A 85 12.72 4.43 4.20
N ALA A 86 12.23 5.17 3.19
CA ALA A 86 13.07 6.02 2.37
C ALA A 86 13.76 7.11 3.18
N LYS A 87 13.01 7.80 4.04
CA LYS A 87 13.56 8.82 4.96
C LYS A 87 14.55 8.21 5.93
N PHE A 88 14.21 7.09 6.55
CA PHE A 88 15.05 6.41 7.53
C PHE A 88 16.40 5.99 6.93
N LEU A 89 16.40 5.32 5.78
CA LEU A 89 17.63 4.88 5.13
C LEU A 89 18.46 6.06 4.62
N HIS A 90 17.81 7.09 4.10
CA HIS A 90 18.50 8.31 3.67
C HIS A 90 19.17 9.03 4.86
N GLN A 91 18.51 9.10 6.02
CA GLN A 91 19.10 9.65 7.26
C GLN A 91 20.30 8.83 7.76
N LYS A 92 20.33 7.53 7.47
CA LYS A 92 21.48 6.65 7.75
C LYS A 92 22.63 6.81 6.76
N GLY A 93 22.50 7.69 5.76
CA GLY A 93 23.54 7.99 4.78
C GLY A 93 23.47 7.22 3.48
N PHE A 94 22.49 6.34 3.28
CA PHE A 94 22.33 5.60 2.02
C PHE A 94 21.79 6.51 0.91
N ARG A 95 22.26 6.32 -0.32
CA ARG A 95 21.67 6.90 -1.52
C ARG A 95 20.46 6.07 -1.93
N VAL A 96 19.27 6.53 -1.55
CA VAL A 96 17.99 5.82 -1.74
C VAL A 96 17.27 6.38 -2.95
N ALA A 97 16.58 5.51 -3.71
CA ALA A 97 15.55 5.91 -4.67
C ALA A 97 14.27 5.09 -4.47
N VAL A 98 13.12 5.68 -4.81
CA VAL A 98 11.83 5.00 -4.78
C VAL A 98 11.35 4.70 -6.19
N LEU A 99 10.96 3.45 -6.44
CA LEU A 99 10.44 2.98 -7.72
C LEU A 99 8.92 2.76 -7.63
N ALA A 100 8.14 3.66 -8.23
CA ALA A 100 6.68 3.63 -8.23
C ALA A 100 6.08 3.06 -9.54
N ALA A 101 4.87 2.47 -9.51
CA ALA A 101 4.27 1.73 -10.63
C ALA A 101 3.94 2.59 -11.85
N GLY A 102 3.74 3.89 -11.69
CA GLY A 102 3.18 4.72 -12.74
C GLY A 102 1.79 4.24 -13.18
N TYR A 103 1.01 3.72 -12.25
CA TYR A 103 -0.33 3.23 -12.54
C TYR A 103 -1.19 4.36 -13.11
N ARG A 104 -1.90 4.10 -14.23
CA ARG A 104 -2.68 5.08 -15.00
C ARG A 104 -1.88 6.20 -15.66
N SER A 105 -0.54 6.14 -15.68
CA SER A 105 0.23 7.14 -16.41
C SER A 105 0.13 6.92 -17.93
N LYS A 106 0.11 8.02 -18.68
CA LYS A 106 0.17 7.98 -20.15
C LYS A 106 1.57 7.54 -20.65
N SER A 107 2.58 7.62 -19.79
CA SER A 107 3.99 7.35 -20.09
C SER A 107 4.42 5.90 -19.78
N ASN A 108 3.57 4.91 -20.06
CA ASN A 108 3.75 3.50 -19.66
C ASN A 108 5.11 2.86 -20.06
N LYS A 109 5.86 3.41 -21.02
CA LYS A 109 7.10 2.81 -21.54
C LYS A 109 8.37 3.57 -21.13
N GLN A 110 8.24 4.85 -20.74
CA GLN A 110 9.38 5.70 -20.36
C GLN A 110 9.46 5.83 -18.84
N VAL A 111 10.68 5.96 -18.34
CA VAL A 111 10.91 6.25 -16.93
C VAL A 111 10.74 7.75 -16.71
N VAL A 112 9.91 8.12 -15.77
CA VAL A 112 9.66 9.51 -15.38
C VAL A 112 10.30 9.76 -14.02
N VAL A 113 11.24 10.67 -13.95
CA VAL A 113 11.72 11.22 -12.67
C VAL A 113 10.71 12.24 -12.20
N VAL A 114 10.11 11.99 -11.04
CA VAL A 114 9.01 12.81 -10.51
C VAL A 114 9.56 14.10 -9.91
N SER A 115 8.92 15.21 -10.26
CA SER A 115 9.18 16.56 -9.71
C SER A 115 7.87 17.25 -9.31
N ASN A 116 7.95 18.43 -8.71
CA ASN A 116 6.77 19.22 -8.37
C ASN A 116 5.89 19.55 -9.59
N ASP A 117 6.52 19.77 -10.73
CA ASP A 117 5.85 20.18 -11.98
C ASP A 117 5.40 18.99 -12.83
N THR A 118 5.71 17.76 -12.39
CA THR A 118 5.32 16.55 -13.14
C THR A 118 3.81 16.33 -13.03
N PRO A 119 3.07 16.35 -14.17
CA PRO A 119 1.63 16.11 -14.14
C PRO A 119 1.29 14.72 -13.65
N VAL A 120 0.21 14.59 -12.85
CA VAL A 120 -0.32 13.30 -12.36
C VAL A 120 -0.55 12.32 -13.52
N SER A 121 -1.04 12.82 -14.66
CA SER A 121 -1.28 12.00 -15.86
C SER A 121 -0.03 11.37 -16.45
N VAL A 122 1.16 11.88 -16.09
CA VAL A 122 2.46 11.41 -16.59
C VAL A 122 3.13 10.46 -15.61
N CYS A 123 3.14 10.78 -14.31
CA CYS A 123 3.80 9.96 -13.29
C CYS A 123 2.87 9.03 -12.50
N GLY A 124 1.56 9.29 -12.50
CA GLY A 124 0.59 8.63 -11.65
C GLY A 124 0.43 9.29 -10.28
N ASP A 125 -0.72 9.08 -9.66
CA ASP A 125 -1.10 9.66 -8.36
C ASP A 125 -0.23 9.18 -7.20
N GLU A 126 0.05 7.87 -7.12
CA GLU A 126 0.88 7.28 -6.07
C GLU A 126 2.32 7.83 -6.09
N ALA A 127 2.94 7.89 -7.27
CA ALA A 127 4.31 8.39 -7.40
C ALA A 127 4.43 9.87 -6.99
N LEU A 128 3.46 10.71 -7.39
CA LEU A 128 3.44 12.11 -7.02
C LEU A 128 3.18 12.29 -5.52
N MET A 129 2.31 11.46 -4.92
CA MET A 129 2.04 11.49 -3.49
C MET A 129 3.29 11.12 -2.68
N ILE A 130 4.02 10.06 -3.07
CA ILE A 130 5.29 9.68 -2.44
C ILE A 130 6.29 10.84 -2.54
N TYR A 131 6.47 11.42 -3.72
CA TYR A 131 7.38 12.53 -3.94
C TYR A 131 7.04 13.72 -3.03
N ARG A 132 5.78 14.13 -2.99
CA ARG A 132 5.33 15.25 -2.14
C ARG A 132 5.56 14.99 -0.66
N GLN A 133 5.33 13.77 -0.17
CA GLN A 133 5.56 13.41 1.22
C GLN A 133 7.07 13.36 1.57
N LEU A 134 7.92 13.00 0.62
CA LEU A 134 9.37 13.03 0.80
C LEU A 134 9.91 14.47 0.82
N THR A 135 9.27 15.39 0.09
CA THR A 135 9.72 16.78 -0.04
C THR A 135 9.01 17.77 0.90
N ALA A 136 7.90 17.37 1.55
CA ALA A 136 7.10 18.24 2.41
C ALA A 136 7.88 18.77 3.64
N ASP A 137 8.83 18.01 4.14
CA ASP A 137 9.64 18.41 5.30
C ASP A 137 10.86 19.21 4.84
N GLN A 138 10.76 20.54 4.93
CA GLN A 138 11.81 21.45 4.47
C GLN A 138 13.08 21.40 5.33
N SER A 139 12.97 20.89 6.57
CA SER A 139 14.08 20.85 7.53
C SER A 139 15.00 19.65 7.33
N GLN A 140 14.59 18.64 6.58
CA GLN A 140 15.35 17.41 6.44
C GLN A 140 16.03 17.30 5.06
N LYS A 141 17.23 16.73 5.05
CA LYS A 141 18.03 16.38 3.86
C LYS A 141 17.33 15.41 2.90
N SER A 142 16.13 14.96 3.20
CA SER A 142 15.32 13.99 2.40
C SER A 142 14.85 14.52 1.04
N ARG A 143 15.11 15.79 0.70
CA ARG A 143 14.88 16.36 -0.64
C ARG A 143 15.64 15.64 -1.77
N ASN A 144 16.63 14.84 -1.41
CA ASN A 144 17.50 14.15 -2.38
C ASN A 144 17.11 12.70 -2.65
N VAL A 145 15.93 12.23 -2.21
CA VAL A 145 15.44 10.89 -2.55
C VAL A 145 14.64 10.96 -3.86
N PRO A 146 15.20 10.54 -5.00
CA PRO A 146 14.48 10.55 -6.27
C PRO A 146 13.35 9.52 -6.25
N VAL A 147 12.23 9.90 -6.87
CA VAL A 147 11.09 9.03 -7.13
C VAL A 147 10.99 8.81 -8.63
N LEU A 148 11.08 7.57 -9.07
CA LEU A 148 11.00 7.20 -10.47
C LEU A 148 9.71 6.41 -10.72
N SER A 149 8.92 6.89 -11.67
CA SER A 149 7.67 6.26 -12.07
C SER A 149 7.83 5.53 -13.39
N CYS A 150 7.63 4.21 -13.38
CA CYS A 150 7.61 3.40 -14.59
C CYS A 150 6.98 2.03 -14.31
N ARG A 151 6.20 1.51 -15.25
CA ARG A 151 5.67 0.15 -15.15
C ARG A 151 6.77 -0.92 -15.13
N ASN A 152 7.86 -0.68 -15.84
CA ASN A 152 9.03 -1.55 -15.84
C ASN A 152 10.02 -1.13 -14.76
N ARG A 153 9.91 -1.78 -13.58
CA ARG A 153 10.76 -1.50 -12.42
C ARG A 153 12.25 -1.72 -12.66
N TYR A 154 12.59 -2.65 -13.54
CA TYR A 154 14.00 -2.89 -13.89
C TYR A 154 14.59 -1.69 -14.62
N LYS A 155 13.85 -1.09 -15.59
CA LYS A 155 14.32 0.12 -16.29
C LYS A 155 14.46 1.30 -15.33
N SER A 156 13.46 1.53 -14.47
CA SER A 156 13.55 2.62 -13.49
C SER A 156 14.67 2.38 -12.47
N GLY A 157 14.93 1.14 -12.08
CA GLY A 157 16.05 0.79 -11.21
C GLY A 157 17.41 1.06 -11.85
N LEU A 158 17.61 0.66 -13.12
CA LEU A 158 18.85 0.96 -13.85
C LEU A 158 19.08 2.48 -13.96
N GLN A 159 18.03 3.26 -14.25
CA GLN A 159 18.14 4.72 -14.31
C GLN A 159 18.44 5.32 -12.92
N ALA A 160 17.80 4.82 -11.86
CA ALA A 160 18.08 5.27 -10.51
C ALA A 160 19.54 5.07 -10.12
N VAL A 161 20.13 3.93 -10.48
CA VAL A 161 21.55 3.65 -10.24
C VAL A 161 22.46 4.53 -11.11
N SER A 162 22.21 4.58 -12.42
CA SER A 162 23.09 5.29 -13.35
C SER A 162 23.05 6.82 -13.19
N GLN A 163 21.88 7.38 -12.91
CA GLN A 163 21.69 8.83 -12.83
C GLN A 163 21.91 9.40 -11.43
N PHE A 164 21.52 8.66 -10.39
CA PHE A 164 21.55 9.13 -9.00
C PHE A 164 22.52 8.35 -8.10
N GLY A 165 23.20 7.34 -8.63
CA GLY A 165 24.12 6.49 -7.88
C GLY A 165 23.43 5.77 -6.73
N SER A 166 22.14 5.42 -6.87
CA SER A 166 21.34 4.84 -5.80
C SER A 166 21.85 3.48 -5.37
N GLU A 167 22.13 3.31 -4.06
CA GLU A 167 22.62 2.09 -3.43
C GLU A 167 21.46 1.20 -2.98
N VAL A 168 20.34 1.84 -2.61
CA VAL A 168 19.14 1.16 -2.15
C VAL A 168 17.93 1.64 -2.96
N LEU A 169 17.17 0.69 -3.49
CA LEU A 169 15.96 0.92 -4.26
C LEU A 169 14.76 0.39 -3.49
N ILE A 170 13.80 1.25 -3.18
CA ILE A 170 12.54 0.85 -2.53
C ILE A 170 11.49 0.73 -3.61
N VAL A 171 10.92 -0.47 -3.77
CA VAL A 171 9.88 -0.75 -4.76
C VAL A 171 8.52 -0.66 -4.09
N ASP A 172 7.73 0.34 -4.50
CA ASP A 172 6.33 0.46 -4.08
C ASP A 172 5.44 -0.54 -4.82
N ASP A 173 4.57 -1.22 -4.06
CA ASP A 173 3.71 -2.33 -4.52
C ASP A 173 4.49 -3.43 -5.23
N GLY A 174 5.63 -3.84 -4.63
CA GLY A 174 6.62 -4.70 -5.25
C GLY A 174 6.41 -6.20 -5.05
N PHE A 175 5.62 -6.66 -4.08
CA PHE A 175 5.55 -8.07 -3.67
C PHE A 175 5.14 -9.02 -4.81
N GLN A 176 4.19 -8.64 -5.68
CA GLN A 176 3.80 -9.40 -6.86
C GLN A 176 4.81 -9.29 -8.01
N HIS A 177 5.76 -8.34 -7.94
CA HIS A 177 6.68 -8.06 -9.04
C HIS A 177 7.94 -8.96 -9.01
N ARG A 178 7.73 -10.29 -9.06
CA ARG A 178 8.79 -11.30 -8.98
C ARG A 178 9.81 -11.27 -10.13
N GLN A 179 9.57 -10.44 -11.16
CA GLN A 179 10.53 -10.23 -12.26
C GLN A 179 11.80 -9.46 -11.83
N LEU A 180 11.81 -8.86 -10.65
CA LEU A 180 12.94 -8.16 -10.08
C LEU A 180 13.45 -8.91 -8.86
N GLU A 181 14.77 -9.15 -8.79
CA GLU A 181 15.42 -9.68 -7.59
C GLU A 181 15.28 -8.69 -6.44
N ARG A 182 14.98 -9.18 -5.26
CA ARG A 182 14.81 -8.37 -4.06
C ARG A 182 15.62 -8.98 -2.93
N MET A 183 16.28 -8.11 -2.18
CA MET A 183 17.03 -8.49 -0.99
C MET A 183 16.09 -8.68 0.21
N ILE A 184 15.07 -7.82 0.30
CA ILE A 184 14.08 -7.83 1.40
C ILE A 184 12.69 -7.62 0.83
N ASP A 185 11.74 -8.47 1.22
CA ASP A 185 10.30 -8.32 0.97
C ASP A 185 9.57 -7.95 2.26
N ILE A 186 9.07 -6.71 2.35
CA ILE A 186 8.22 -6.23 3.44
C ILE A 186 6.77 -6.30 2.99
N VAL A 187 5.94 -7.06 3.70
CA VAL A 187 4.53 -7.26 3.33
C VAL A 187 3.60 -6.69 4.38
N LEU A 188 2.73 -5.78 3.95
CA LEU A 188 1.69 -5.22 4.80
C LEU A 188 0.41 -6.05 4.70
N ILE A 189 -0.17 -6.35 5.84
CA ILE A 189 -1.48 -6.99 5.98
C ILE A 189 -2.37 -6.13 6.89
N LYS A 190 -3.69 -6.22 6.71
CA LYS A 190 -4.64 -5.61 7.65
C LYS A 190 -5.00 -6.62 8.72
N SER A 191 -5.09 -6.18 9.98
CA SER A 191 -5.59 -7.01 11.09
C SER A 191 -7.01 -7.54 10.85
N GLU A 192 -7.82 -6.79 10.12
CA GLU A 192 -9.22 -7.11 9.83
C GLU A 192 -9.40 -8.19 8.72
N ASN A 193 -8.35 -8.53 7.97
CA ASN A 193 -8.46 -9.41 6.79
C ASN A 193 -8.35 -10.92 7.10
N GLN A 194 -8.34 -11.32 8.37
CA GLN A 194 -8.12 -12.71 8.76
C GLN A 194 -9.30 -13.65 8.47
N LEU A 195 -10.52 -13.12 8.22
CA LEU A 195 -11.75 -13.88 8.29
C LEU A 195 -12.18 -14.63 7.02
N ALA A 196 -11.68 -14.30 5.82
CA ALA A 196 -11.97 -15.07 4.60
C ALA A 196 -10.96 -14.78 3.48
N PRO A 197 -9.86 -15.54 3.35
CA PRO A 197 -8.83 -15.32 2.33
C PRO A 197 -9.28 -15.81 0.95
N LYS A 198 -10.30 -15.15 0.36
CA LYS A 198 -10.70 -15.43 -1.02
C LYS A 198 -9.88 -14.61 -2.00
N LEU A 199 -9.39 -15.26 -3.05
CA LEU A 199 -8.65 -14.61 -4.12
C LEU A 199 -9.58 -13.80 -5.05
N LEU A 200 -8.99 -12.86 -5.79
CA LEU A 200 -9.69 -12.15 -6.86
C LEU A 200 -10.27 -13.14 -7.89
N PRO A 201 -11.42 -12.84 -8.51
CA PRO A 201 -12.28 -11.68 -8.27
C PRO A 201 -13.34 -11.88 -7.16
N ALA A 202 -13.48 -13.09 -6.55
CA ALA A 202 -14.48 -13.36 -5.52
C ALA A 202 -14.09 -12.82 -4.13
N GLY A 203 -12.85 -12.39 -3.94
CA GLY A 203 -12.34 -11.82 -2.70
C GLY A 203 -11.33 -10.71 -2.93
N ALA A 204 -10.66 -10.27 -1.86
CA ALA A 204 -9.73 -9.17 -1.88
C ALA A 204 -8.26 -9.59 -2.06
N PHE A 205 -7.95 -10.88 -2.05
CA PHE A 205 -6.58 -11.35 -2.08
C PHE A 205 -6.02 -11.42 -3.51
N ARG A 206 -4.83 -10.85 -3.70
CA ARG A 206 -4.04 -10.94 -4.95
C ARG A 206 -3.24 -12.22 -5.01
N GLU A 207 -2.87 -12.76 -3.84
CA GLU A 207 -2.12 -14.00 -3.67
C GLU A 207 -2.63 -14.77 -2.45
N PRO A 208 -2.48 -16.11 -2.42
CA PRO A 208 -2.87 -16.90 -1.26
C PRO A 208 -2.05 -16.53 -0.02
N LEU A 209 -2.58 -16.79 1.18
CA LEU A 209 -1.87 -16.53 2.45
C LEU A 209 -0.53 -17.24 2.53
N SER A 210 -0.40 -18.42 1.92
CA SER A 210 0.87 -19.16 1.84
C SER A 210 2.00 -18.34 1.19
N SER A 211 1.66 -17.34 0.34
CA SER A 211 2.63 -16.43 -0.24
C SER A 211 3.36 -15.57 0.79
N LEU A 212 2.79 -15.40 2.00
CA LEU A 212 3.48 -14.71 3.11
C LEU A 212 4.78 -15.41 3.52
N GLY A 213 4.92 -16.72 3.23
CA GLY A 213 6.15 -17.45 3.45
C GLY A 213 7.37 -16.90 2.69
N ARG A 214 7.16 -16.07 1.66
CA ARG A 214 8.24 -15.40 0.92
C ARG A 214 8.63 -14.05 1.51
N ALA A 215 7.82 -13.51 2.42
CA ALA A 215 8.14 -12.24 3.06
C ALA A 215 9.27 -12.42 4.09
N ASP A 216 10.16 -11.45 4.16
CA ASP A 216 11.18 -11.38 5.21
C ASP A 216 10.62 -10.68 6.46
N ILE A 217 9.73 -9.70 6.26
CA ILE A 217 9.10 -8.92 7.32
C ILE A 217 7.62 -8.75 7.01
N ILE A 218 6.78 -8.95 8.02
CA ILE A 218 5.35 -8.68 7.93
C ILE A 218 4.99 -7.51 8.83
N ILE A 219 4.23 -6.55 8.29
CA ILE A 219 3.70 -5.42 9.04
C ILE A 219 2.18 -5.55 9.10
N GLN A 220 1.66 -5.79 10.28
CA GLN A 220 0.23 -5.79 10.53
C GLN A 220 -0.25 -4.35 10.77
N SER A 221 -1.06 -3.81 9.85
CA SER A 221 -1.57 -2.45 9.95
C SER A 221 -2.98 -2.42 10.52
N SER A 222 -3.20 -1.52 11.48
CA SER A 222 -4.50 -1.28 12.13
C SER A 222 -4.84 0.21 12.11
N PRO A 223 -6.13 0.59 12.07
CA PRO A 223 -6.54 1.99 12.22
C PRO A 223 -6.21 2.57 13.60
N THR A 224 -6.22 1.74 14.65
CA THR A 224 -5.92 2.12 16.03
C THR A 224 -4.89 1.17 16.63
N LYS A 225 -4.33 1.54 17.77
CA LYS A 225 -3.37 0.68 18.49
C LYS A 225 -4.02 -0.67 18.80
N LEU A 226 -3.35 -1.75 18.42
CA LEU A 226 -3.78 -3.11 18.77
C LEU A 226 -3.43 -3.39 20.23
N GLU A 227 -4.38 -3.92 21.00
CA GLU A 227 -4.14 -4.37 22.37
C GLU A 227 -3.38 -5.69 22.42
N SER A 228 -3.55 -6.52 21.38
CA SER A 228 -2.80 -7.76 21.18
C SER A 228 -2.48 -7.94 19.70
N ALA A 229 -1.30 -8.51 19.40
CA ALA A 229 -1.04 -9.01 18.06
C ALA A 229 -1.96 -10.21 17.80
N ASP A 230 -2.77 -10.15 16.75
CA ASP A 230 -3.46 -11.35 16.30
C ASP A 230 -2.39 -12.40 15.97
N ASN A 231 -2.53 -13.60 16.56
CA ASN A 231 -1.60 -14.70 16.35
C ASN A 231 -1.70 -15.19 14.89
N LEU A 232 -0.97 -14.52 14.01
CA LEU A 232 -0.71 -15.06 12.69
C LEU A 232 0.20 -16.28 12.89
N ASN A 233 -0.27 -17.45 12.52
CA ASN A 233 0.55 -18.67 12.56
C ASN A 233 1.55 -18.67 11.39
N ILE A 234 2.54 -17.77 11.48
CA ILE A 234 3.57 -17.52 10.47
C ILE A 234 4.93 -17.41 11.17
N ASN A 235 5.98 -17.87 10.50
CA ASN A 235 7.35 -17.92 11.06
C ASN A 235 8.10 -16.59 10.90
N GLN A 236 7.60 -15.67 10.08
CA GLN A 236 8.25 -14.39 9.79
C GLN A 236 8.10 -13.41 10.96
N PRO A 237 9.06 -12.52 11.19
CA PRO A 237 8.93 -11.44 12.16
C PRO A 237 7.74 -10.53 11.80
N VAL A 238 6.85 -10.31 12.77
CA VAL A 238 5.65 -9.48 12.64
C VAL A 238 5.80 -8.21 13.47
N PHE A 239 5.56 -7.08 12.83
CA PHE A 239 5.52 -5.77 13.48
C PHE A 239 4.13 -5.18 13.37
N ASN A 240 3.69 -4.49 14.42
CA ASN A 240 2.41 -3.78 14.43
C ASN A 240 2.61 -2.32 14.04
N SER A 241 1.76 -1.83 13.14
CA SER A 241 1.69 -0.44 12.73
C SER A 241 0.27 0.07 12.88
N TYR A 242 0.10 1.30 13.40
CA TYR A 242 -1.20 1.93 13.52
C TYR A 242 -1.14 3.41 13.17
N TYR A 243 -2.29 3.96 12.78
CA TYR A 243 -2.42 5.38 12.51
C TYR A 243 -2.63 6.15 13.81
N ARG A 244 -1.96 7.30 13.91
CA ARG A 244 -2.14 8.26 14.98
C ARG A 244 -2.36 9.64 14.37
N ALA A 245 -3.49 10.25 14.68
CA ALA A 245 -3.68 11.66 14.40
C ALA A 245 -2.74 12.47 15.29
N THR A 246 -2.02 13.40 14.72
CA THR A 246 -1.08 14.26 15.46
C THR A 246 -1.47 15.71 15.42
N ARG A 247 -2.07 16.17 14.33
CA ARG A 247 -2.41 17.58 14.08
C ARG A 247 -3.52 17.71 13.05
N LEU A 248 -4.24 18.81 13.13
CA LEU A 248 -5.18 19.25 12.13
C LEU A 248 -4.62 20.48 11.40
N TYR A 249 -4.98 20.63 10.14
CA TYR A 249 -4.57 21.76 9.31
C TYR A 249 -5.78 22.33 8.61
N PRO A 250 -6.10 23.65 8.74
CA PRO A 250 -7.11 24.28 7.93
C PRO A 250 -6.72 24.23 6.45
N ILE A 251 -7.67 23.91 5.58
CA ILE A 251 -7.41 23.79 4.13
C ILE A 251 -6.87 25.10 3.55
N HIS A 252 -7.37 26.23 4.04
CA HIS A 252 -6.98 27.56 3.54
C HIS A 252 -5.74 28.14 4.24
N GLU A 253 -5.30 27.51 5.35
CA GLU A 253 -4.16 27.94 6.13
C GLU A 253 -3.25 26.74 6.48
N PRO A 254 -2.61 26.09 5.49
CA PRO A 254 -1.88 24.82 5.70
C PRO A 254 -0.69 24.92 6.65
N ASN A 255 -0.22 26.15 6.95
CA ASN A 255 0.85 26.39 7.91
C ASN A 255 0.34 26.57 9.37
N ARG A 256 -0.97 26.79 9.54
CA ARG A 256 -1.59 26.86 10.87
C ARG A 256 -1.89 25.45 11.35
N GLN A 257 -1.37 25.10 12.51
CA GLN A 257 -1.62 23.83 13.16
C GLN A 257 -2.68 24.01 14.24
N ILE A 258 -3.63 23.08 14.26
CA ILE A 258 -4.69 22.99 15.24
C ILE A 258 -4.45 21.72 16.05
N GLY A 259 -4.63 21.77 17.36
CA GLY A 259 -4.53 20.60 18.22
C GLY A 259 -5.60 19.57 17.91
N ILE A 260 -5.30 18.29 18.03
CA ILE A 260 -6.30 17.21 17.88
C ILE A 260 -7.33 17.25 19.00
N ASP A 261 -7.00 17.87 20.14
CA ASP A 261 -7.87 18.00 21.30
C ASP A 261 -9.12 18.85 21.00
N GLU A 262 -9.09 19.69 19.95
CA GLU A 262 -10.26 20.45 19.49
C GLU A 262 -11.38 19.55 18.91
N ILE A 263 -11.08 18.28 18.59
CA ILE A 263 -12.08 17.30 18.16
C ILE A 263 -12.84 16.73 19.36
N SER A 264 -12.19 16.62 20.51
CA SER A 264 -12.81 16.05 21.71
C SER A 264 -14.01 16.90 22.15
N GLY A 265 -15.16 16.26 22.30
CA GLY A 265 -16.43 16.93 22.65
C GLY A 265 -17.05 17.80 21.53
N ALA A 266 -16.42 17.91 20.36
CA ALA A 266 -16.96 18.66 19.23
C ALA A 266 -17.94 17.83 18.38
N ARG A 267 -18.89 18.48 17.73
CA ARG A 267 -19.66 17.87 16.63
C ARG A 267 -18.82 17.91 15.36
N VAL A 268 -18.53 16.75 14.79
CA VAL A 268 -17.64 16.62 13.65
C VAL A 268 -18.40 16.06 12.44
N PHE A 269 -18.36 16.75 11.31
CA PHE A 269 -18.77 16.20 10.03
C PHE A 269 -17.52 15.80 9.24
N ALA A 270 -17.36 14.51 8.98
CA ALA A 270 -16.17 13.97 8.34
C ALA A 270 -16.49 13.35 6.98
N PHE A 271 -15.65 13.62 5.98
CA PHE A 271 -15.70 12.97 4.68
C PHE A 271 -14.31 12.57 4.22
N CYS A 272 -14.21 11.49 3.48
CA CYS A 272 -12.92 11.02 2.95
C CYS A 272 -13.08 10.28 1.62
N GLY A 273 -12.02 10.30 0.80
CA GLY A 273 -11.90 9.55 -0.45
C GLY A 273 -10.72 8.58 -0.44
N ILE A 274 -10.60 7.78 0.63
CA ILE A 274 -9.47 6.86 0.83
C ILE A 274 -9.88 5.39 0.71
N GLY A 275 -8.91 4.50 0.57
CA GLY A 275 -9.15 3.06 0.40
C GLY A 275 -9.67 2.34 1.66
N ASN A 276 -9.66 2.98 2.85
CA ASN A 276 -10.22 2.44 4.09
C ASN A 276 -11.01 3.50 4.86
N PRO A 277 -12.24 3.85 4.42
CA PRO A 277 -13.08 4.83 5.11
C PRO A 277 -13.43 4.42 6.55
N SER A 278 -13.67 3.13 6.81
CA SER A 278 -13.97 2.62 8.16
C SER A 278 -12.81 2.83 9.13
N GLY A 279 -11.57 2.66 8.67
CA GLY A 279 -10.39 2.95 9.47
C GLY A 279 -10.26 4.44 9.83
N PHE A 280 -10.63 5.32 8.91
CA PHE A 280 -10.67 6.76 9.16
C PHE A 280 -11.75 7.11 10.21
N SER A 281 -12.96 6.54 10.08
CA SER A 281 -14.02 6.74 11.08
C SER A 281 -13.59 6.25 12.46
N LYS A 282 -13.00 5.06 12.58
CA LYS A 282 -12.47 4.54 13.85
C LYS A 282 -11.39 5.45 14.46
N LEU A 283 -10.51 6.00 13.61
CA LEU A 283 -9.49 6.94 14.07
C LEU A 283 -10.13 8.22 14.63
N LEU A 284 -11.13 8.78 13.94
CA LEU A 284 -11.86 9.96 14.44
C LEU A 284 -12.63 9.67 15.74
N GLN A 285 -13.31 8.52 15.81
CA GLN A 285 -14.00 8.08 17.02
C GLN A 285 -13.04 7.95 18.21
N SER A 286 -11.79 7.53 17.98
CA SER A 286 -10.78 7.45 19.05
C SER A 286 -10.31 8.82 19.58
N LEU A 287 -10.72 9.92 18.96
CA LEU A 287 -10.48 11.30 19.42
C LEU A 287 -11.65 11.85 20.25
N ASP A 288 -12.65 11.01 20.58
CA ASP A 288 -13.77 11.32 21.46
C ASP A 288 -14.61 12.54 21.02
N PRO A 289 -15.11 12.59 19.75
CA PRO A 289 -16.04 13.64 19.34
C PRO A 289 -17.40 13.45 20.02
N ALA A 290 -18.13 14.55 20.27
CA ALA A 290 -19.50 14.46 20.81
C ALA A 290 -20.47 13.82 19.83
N ASP A 291 -20.24 14.03 18.50
CA ASP A 291 -21.03 13.45 17.41
C ASP A 291 -20.14 13.37 16.15
N LEU A 292 -20.31 12.29 15.34
CA LEU A 292 -19.50 12.03 14.14
C LEU A 292 -20.36 11.53 12.97
#